data_615a54925685765a9d252c3eed63c04b
#
_entry.id   615a54925685765a9d252c3eed63c04b
#
_cell.length_a   1.000
_cell.length_b   1.000
_cell.length_c   1.000
_cell.angle_alpha   90.00
_cell.angle_beta   90.00
_cell.angle_gamma   90.00
#
_symmetry.space_group_name_H-M   'P 1'
#
loop_
_entity.id
_entity.type
_entity.pdbx_description
1 polymer ?
#
loop_
_entity_poly.entity_id
_entity_poly.type
_entity_poly.pdbx_seq_one_letter_code
_entity_poly.pdbx_strand_id
1 'polypeptide(L)'
;MSAGNSFEEAMVQGMSEIIERYVQKKIIKERISLPDIPVEYIKKYPHIYEMFRKLEQKQEYKCWLKDCSLGGIYPVAAFIILEKNTGRYGIKLGCHPDYGIAMERALTEAAQGQDILLYSQRSPFDLYNKNVFDGMNIYNTYKTGAGKYPYHIFSPEPAYEFHETQSVEHMTNRDIMNDWCNK
;
A
#
# COMPACT_ATOMS: atom_id res chain seq x y z
N MET A 1 -6.63 -16.09 7.98
CA MET A 1 -7.35 -16.11 9.29
C MET A 1 -7.31 -14.69 9.81
N SER A 2 -8.46 -14.07 10.05
CA SER A 2 -8.54 -12.71 10.59
C SER A 2 -8.90 -12.78 12.07
N ALA A 3 -8.48 -11.79 12.84
CA ALA A 3 -8.75 -11.65 14.26
C ALA A 3 -9.33 -10.27 14.55
N GLY A 4 -10.14 -10.15 15.58
CA GLY A 4 -10.74 -8.91 16.07
C GLY A 4 -11.39 -9.12 17.41
N ASN A 5 -11.70 -8.04 18.12
CA ASN A 5 -12.37 -8.08 19.43
C ASN A 5 -13.87 -8.36 19.28
N SER A 6 -14.42 -8.23 18.07
CA SER A 6 -15.79 -8.61 17.72
C SER A 6 -15.82 -9.36 16.38
N PHE A 7 -16.95 -10.01 16.08
CA PHE A 7 -17.16 -10.68 14.79
C PHE A 7 -17.08 -9.69 13.62
N GLU A 8 -17.70 -8.55 13.76
CA GLU A 8 -17.73 -7.51 12.73
C GLU A 8 -16.32 -6.93 12.47
N GLU A 9 -15.53 -6.72 13.53
CA GLU A 9 -14.14 -6.28 13.38
C GLU A 9 -13.28 -7.32 12.66
N ALA A 10 -13.40 -8.59 13.04
CA ALA A 10 -12.70 -9.68 12.37
C ALA A 10 -13.11 -9.82 10.89
N MET A 11 -14.39 -9.59 10.58
CA MET A 11 -14.89 -9.59 9.19
C MET A 11 -14.31 -8.43 8.39
N VAL A 12 -14.35 -7.20 8.91
CA VAL A 12 -13.77 -6.03 8.24
C VAL A 12 -12.27 -6.23 8.00
N GLN A 13 -11.55 -6.80 8.98
CA GLN A 13 -10.13 -7.11 8.82
C GLN A 13 -9.90 -8.15 7.71
N GLY A 14 -10.68 -9.23 7.69
CA GLY A 14 -10.58 -10.27 6.66
C GLY A 14 -10.93 -9.76 5.26
N MET A 15 -11.95 -8.94 5.15
CA MET A 15 -12.35 -8.29 3.89
C MET A 15 -11.27 -7.31 3.41
N SER A 16 -10.66 -6.54 4.33
CA SER A 16 -9.52 -5.65 4.01
C SER A 16 -8.37 -6.43 3.38
N GLU A 17 -8.02 -7.59 3.93
CA GLU A 17 -6.96 -8.42 3.38
C GLU A 17 -7.31 -8.97 1.98
N ILE A 18 -8.55 -9.38 1.77
CA ILE A 18 -9.03 -9.85 0.45
C ILE A 18 -8.96 -8.72 -0.58
N ILE A 19 -9.44 -7.53 -0.22
CA ILE A 19 -9.42 -6.35 -1.10
C ILE A 19 -7.99 -5.95 -1.43
N GLU A 20 -7.10 -5.91 -0.43
CA GLU A 20 -5.69 -5.61 -0.62
C GLU A 20 -5.05 -6.57 -1.63
N ARG A 21 -5.26 -7.89 -1.47
CA ARG A 21 -4.75 -8.92 -2.38
C ARG A 21 -5.34 -8.79 -3.78
N TYR A 22 -6.62 -8.45 -3.89
CA TYR A 22 -7.27 -8.21 -5.18
C TYR A 22 -6.65 -7.01 -5.91
N VAL A 23 -6.51 -5.88 -5.20
CA VAL A 23 -5.91 -4.65 -5.74
C VAL A 23 -4.46 -4.89 -6.15
N GLN A 24 -3.67 -5.54 -5.30
CA GLN A 24 -2.29 -5.94 -5.60
C GLN A 24 -2.20 -6.71 -6.91
N LYS A 25 -3.06 -7.72 -7.06
CA LYS A 25 -3.15 -8.51 -8.29
C LYS A 25 -3.43 -7.63 -9.51
N LYS A 26 -4.41 -6.76 -9.38
CA LYS A 26 -4.85 -5.91 -10.49
C LYS A 26 -3.74 -4.97 -10.93
N ILE A 27 -3.06 -4.30 -9.98
CA ILE A 27 -1.94 -3.41 -10.26
C ILE A 27 -0.84 -4.11 -11.05
N ILE A 28 -0.46 -5.33 -10.64
CA ILE A 28 0.62 -6.07 -11.29
C ILE A 28 0.19 -6.57 -12.67
N LYS A 29 -0.98 -7.20 -12.76
CA LYS A 29 -1.48 -7.82 -13.99
C LYS A 29 -1.75 -6.78 -15.08
N GLU A 30 -2.37 -5.68 -14.73
CA GLU A 30 -2.78 -4.62 -15.66
C GLU A 30 -1.70 -3.53 -15.80
N ARG A 31 -0.57 -3.65 -15.07
CA ARG A 31 0.55 -2.70 -15.09
C ARG A 31 0.10 -1.27 -14.80
N ILE A 32 -0.73 -1.13 -13.78
CA ILE A 32 -1.30 0.17 -13.42
C ILE A 32 -0.22 1.05 -12.78
N SER A 33 0.00 2.25 -13.33
CA SER A 33 0.79 3.29 -12.69
C SER A 33 -0.06 4.04 -11.67
N LEU A 34 0.50 4.21 -10.47
CA LEU A 34 -0.23 4.69 -9.31
C LEU A 34 0.00 6.19 -9.10
N PRO A 35 -1.04 7.00 -8.83
CA PRO A 35 -0.86 8.39 -8.45
C PRO A 35 -0.25 8.52 -7.05
N ASP A 36 0.46 9.62 -6.83
CA ASP A 36 0.91 10.00 -5.49
C ASP A 36 -0.29 10.47 -4.67
N ILE A 37 -0.33 10.10 -3.37
CA ILE A 37 -1.26 10.71 -2.43
C ILE A 37 -0.76 12.13 -2.16
N PRO A 38 -1.58 13.18 -2.40
CA PRO A 38 -1.16 14.55 -2.21
C PRO A 38 -0.71 14.81 -0.76
N VAL A 39 0.39 15.55 -0.60
CA VAL A 39 0.92 15.89 0.74
C VAL A 39 -0.14 16.60 1.60
N GLU A 40 -0.98 17.44 0.99
CA GLU A 40 -2.06 18.13 1.70
C GLU A 40 -3.11 17.16 2.24
N TYR A 41 -3.32 16.03 1.58
CA TYR A 41 -4.18 14.96 2.10
C TYR A 41 -3.50 14.22 3.26
N ILE A 42 -2.21 13.88 3.14
CA ILE A 42 -1.45 13.21 4.20
C ILE A 42 -1.41 14.06 5.47
N LYS A 43 -1.36 15.39 5.36
CA LYS A 43 -1.37 16.33 6.50
C LYS A 43 -2.66 16.26 7.33
N LYS A 44 -3.76 15.74 6.80
CA LYS A 44 -4.99 15.48 7.59
C LYS A 44 -4.74 14.45 8.71
N TYR A 45 -3.67 13.66 8.60
CA TYR A 45 -3.25 12.62 9.53
C TYR A 45 -1.86 12.93 10.12
N PRO A 46 -1.76 13.77 11.17
CA PRO A 46 -0.49 14.35 11.63
C PRO A 46 0.59 13.31 11.96
N HIS A 47 0.22 12.19 12.59
CA HIS A 47 1.18 11.15 12.95
C HIS A 47 1.76 10.42 11.70
N ILE A 48 0.95 10.19 10.69
CA ILE A 48 1.38 9.59 9.41
C ILE A 48 2.30 10.56 8.68
N TYR A 49 1.90 11.83 8.62
CA TYR A 49 2.70 12.88 8.01
C TYR A 49 4.08 13.01 8.68
N GLU A 50 4.13 12.97 10.02
CA GLU A 50 5.39 13.04 10.77
C GLU A 50 6.29 11.82 10.46
N MET A 51 5.74 10.61 10.46
CA MET A 51 6.47 9.39 10.10
C MET A 51 7.03 9.49 8.68
N PHE A 52 6.20 9.86 7.73
CA PHE A 52 6.58 9.99 6.33
C PHE A 52 7.69 11.04 6.14
N ARG A 53 7.56 12.22 6.77
CA ARG A 53 8.55 13.28 6.73
C ARG A 53 9.90 12.88 7.31
N LYS A 54 9.92 12.12 8.40
CA LYS A 54 11.17 11.59 8.98
C LYS A 54 11.90 10.67 8.00
N LEU A 55 11.17 9.88 7.21
CA LEU A 55 11.76 9.03 6.18
C LEU A 55 12.26 9.82 4.97
N GLU A 56 11.52 10.83 4.52
CA GLU A 56 11.94 11.71 3.43
C GLU A 56 13.24 12.50 3.72
N GLN A 57 13.51 12.81 4.99
CA GLN A 57 14.75 13.48 5.41
C GLN A 57 16.00 12.63 5.23
N LYS A 58 15.87 11.32 5.03
CA LYS A 58 16.97 10.42 4.77
C LYS A 58 17.43 10.55 3.32
N GLN A 59 18.58 11.20 3.11
CA GLN A 59 19.09 11.54 1.77
C GLN A 59 19.34 10.32 0.87
N GLU A 60 19.66 9.17 1.46
CA GLU A 60 19.94 7.92 0.76
C GLU A 60 18.68 7.25 0.21
N TYR A 61 17.50 7.65 0.70
CA TYR A 61 16.23 7.04 0.35
C TYR A 61 15.29 8.01 -0.36
N LYS A 62 14.37 7.45 -1.11
CA LYS A 62 13.19 8.15 -1.62
C LYS A 62 11.95 7.36 -1.24
N CYS A 63 10.97 8.05 -0.70
CA CYS A 63 9.73 7.45 -0.24
C CYS A 63 8.54 8.02 -0.99
N TRP A 64 7.48 7.20 -1.11
CA TRP A 64 6.19 7.63 -1.65
C TRP A 64 5.07 6.97 -0.85
N LEU A 65 3.97 7.71 -0.70
CA LEU A 65 2.66 7.16 -0.44
C LEU A 65 1.88 7.24 -1.74
N LYS A 66 1.47 6.08 -2.25
CA LYS A 66 0.75 5.94 -3.52
C LYS A 66 -0.69 5.54 -3.27
N ASP A 67 -1.59 6.13 -4.03
CA ASP A 67 -2.99 5.73 -4.04
C ASP A 67 -3.17 4.44 -4.85
N CYS A 68 -3.70 3.43 -4.19
CA CYS A 68 -4.06 2.15 -4.80
C CYS A 68 -5.58 1.95 -4.86
N SER A 69 -6.34 3.04 -4.71
CA SER A 69 -7.81 2.98 -4.66
C SER A 69 -8.47 2.60 -5.98
N LEU A 70 -7.71 2.60 -7.09
CA LEU A 70 -8.21 2.38 -8.44
C LEU A 70 -9.34 3.36 -8.81
N GLY A 71 -9.14 4.64 -8.52
CA GLY A 71 -10.11 5.70 -8.76
C GLY A 71 -11.13 5.85 -7.63
N GLY A 72 -10.76 5.60 -6.38
CA GLY A 72 -11.61 5.76 -5.20
C GLY A 72 -12.51 4.55 -4.89
N ILE A 73 -12.36 3.44 -5.63
CA ILE A 73 -13.22 2.25 -5.46
C ILE A 73 -12.82 1.44 -4.21
N TYR A 74 -11.52 1.28 -3.98
CA TYR A 74 -10.99 0.44 -2.90
C TYR A 74 -10.14 1.27 -1.93
N PRO A 75 -10.33 1.16 -0.61
CA PRO A 75 -9.56 1.95 0.35
C PRO A 75 -8.17 1.33 0.60
N VAL A 76 -7.32 1.33 -0.43
CA VAL A 76 -5.97 0.76 -0.41
C VAL A 76 -4.95 1.83 -0.69
N ALA A 77 -3.94 1.93 0.18
CA ALA A 77 -2.76 2.77 0.00
C ALA A 77 -1.50 1.91 -0.10
N ALA A 78 -0.45 2.43 -0.71
CA ALA A 78 0.86 1.79 -0.71
C ALA A 78 1.94 2.73 -0.20
N PHE A 79 2.84 2.20 0.62
CA PHE A 79 4.11 2.82 0.96
C PHE A 79 5.22 2.19 0.13
N ILE A 80 6.04 3.04 -0.49
CA ILE A 80 7.21 2.62 -1.28
C ILE A 80 8.45 3.30 -0.71
N ILE A 81 9.51 2.53 -0.53
CA ILE A 81 10.85 3.03 -0.18
C ILE A 81 11.87 2.51 -1.20
N LEU A 82 12.68 3.43 -1.72
CA LEU A 82 13.74 3.17 -2.68
C LEU A 82 15.08 3.63 -2.11
N GLU A 83 16.07 2.77 -2.12
CA GLU A 83 17.48 3.12 -1.86
C GLU A 83 18.10 3.65 -3.15
N LYS A 84 18.47 4.95 -3.17
CA LYS A 84 18.92 5.65 -4.39
C LYS A 84 20.21 5.08 -4.99
N ASN A 85 21.13 4.64 -4.12
CA ASN A 85 22.45 4.18 -4.57
C ASN A 85 22.41 2.82 -5.27
N THR A 86 21.47 1.94 -4.87
CA THR A 86 21.38 0.58 -5.39
C THR A 86 20.19 0.36 -6.31
N GLY A 87 19.18 1.27 -6.29
CA GLY A 87 17.91 1.08 -6.96
C GLY A 87 17.02 0.00 -6.32
N ARG A 88 17.41 -0.53 -5.16
CA ARG A 88 16.59 -1.51 -4.42
C ARG A 88 15.39 -0.82 -3.81
N TYR A 89 14.27 -1.48 -3.83
CA TYR A 89 13.02 -0.92 -3.32
C TYR A 89 12.18 -1.95 -2.59
N GLY A 90 11.35 -1.44 -1.70
CA GLY A 90 10.30 -2.19 -1.03
C GLY A 90 8.96 -1.51 -1.24
N ILE A 91 7.88 -2.28 -1.31
CA ILE A 91 6.52 -1.79 -1.36
C ILE A 91 5.65 -2.62 -0.42
N LYS A 92 4.81 -1.93 0.34
CA LYS A 92 3.76 -2.52 1.17
C LYS A 92 2.45 -1.82 0.92
N LEU A 93 1.39 -2.60 0.84
CA LEU A 93 0.04 -2.08 0.80
C LEU A 93 -0.57 -2.11 2.19
N GLY A 94 -1.58 -1.27 2.38
CA GLY A 94 -2.45 -1.31 3.52
C GLY A 94 -3.87 -1.04 3.06
N CYS A 95 -4.81 -1.80 3.57
CA CYS A 95 -6.24 -1.66 3.29
C CYS A 95 -7.00 -1.45 4.60
N HIS A 96 -7.84 -0.43 4.62
CA HIS A 96 -8.79 -0.19 5.70
C HIS A 96 -9.87 0.78 5.21
N PRO A 97 -11.14 0.66 5.67
CA PRO A 97 -12.21 1.60 5.31
C PRO A 97 -11.86 3.05 5.60
N ASP A 98 -11.21 3.33 6.73
CA ASP A 98 -10.55 4.61 6.99
C ASP A 98 -9.22 4.66 6.23
N TYR A 99 -9.11 5.62 5.30
CA TYR A 99 -7.93 5.72 4.43
C TYR A 99 -6.67 6.17 5.18
N GLY A 100 -6.81 6.89 6.28
CA GLY A 100 -5.71 7.21 7.18
C GLY A 100 -5.11 5.94 7.78
N ILE A 101 -5.96 5.03 8.26
CA ILE A 101 -5.52 3.73 8.78
C ILE A 101 -4.93 2.87 7.65
N ALA A 102 -5.43 2.95 6.42
CA ALA A 102 -4.83 2.25 5.29
C ALA A 102 -3.39 2.74 5.02
N MET A 103 -3.15 4.06 5.03
CA MET A 103 -1.80 4.62 4.90
C MET A 103 -0.89 4.21 6.07
N GLU A 104 -1.39 4.24 7.31
CA GLU A 104 -0.65 3.82 8.50
C GLU A 104 -0.24 2.36 8.41
N ARG A 105 -1.15 1.47 7.99
CA ARG A 105 -0.86 0.05 7.80
C ARG A 105 0.24 -0.17 6.75
N ALA A 106 0.19 0.54 5.63
CA ALA A 106 1.23 0.45 4.61
C ALA A 106 2.62 0.81 5.15
N LEU A 107 2.72 1.83 6.01
CA LEU A 107 3.97 2.23 6.67
C LEU A 107 4.42 1.22 7.74
N THR A 108 3.50 0.80 8.61
CA THR A 108 3.83 -0.11 9.72
C THR A 108 4.16 -1.52 9.23
N GLU A 109 3.51 -2.00 8.19
CA GLU A 109 3.84 -3.27 7.54
C GLU A 109 5.26 -3.29 6.96
N ALA A 110 5.76 -2.16 6.48
CA ALA A 110 7.15 -2.05 6.01
C ALA A 110 8.16 -2.12 7.16
N ALA A 111 7.75 -1.68 8.37
CA ALA A 111 8.57 -1.71 9.58
C ALA A 111 8.43 -3.01 10.38
N GLN A 112 7.46 -3.88 10.06
CA GLN A 112 7.12 -5.05 10.86
C GLN A 112 8.32 -5.99 11.08
N GLY A 113 8.75 -6.11 12.32
CA GLY A 113 9.87 -6.97 12.74
C GLY A 113 11.25 -6.56 12.21
N GLN A 114 11.40 -5.35 11.68
CA GLN A 114 12.65 -4.84 11.12
C GLN A 114 12.69 -3.30 11.08
N ASP A 115 13.90 -2.75 10.88
CA ASP A 115 14.06 -1.35 10.50
C ASP A 115 13.46 -1.13 9.09
N ILE A 116 12.60 -0.14 8.96
CA ILE A 116 11.92 0.21 7.70
C ILE A 116 12.92 0.52 6.57
N LEU A 117 14.08 1.07 6.89
CA LEU A 117 15.13 1.35 5.92
C LEU A 117 15.78 0.07 5.38
N LEU A 118 15.89 -0.97 6.21
CA LEU A 118 16.41 -2.27 5.79
C LEU A 118 15.42 -3.05 4.89
N TYR A 119 14.17 -2.65 4.85
CA TYR A 119 13.17 -3.31 4.04
C TYR A 119 13.51 -3.27 2.54
N SER A 120 13.99 -2.13 2.03
CA SER A 120 14.46 -2.04 0.63
C SER A 120 15.73 -2.85 0.39
N GLN A 121 16.68 -2.83 1.34
CA GLN A 121 17.97 -3.50 1.22
C GLN A 121 17.87 -5.02 1.15
N ARG A 122 16.84 -5.61 1.77
CA ARG A 122 16.57 -7.04 1.73
C ARG A 122 15.93 -7.52 0.42
N SER A 123 15.63 -6.60 -0.49
CA SER A 123 15.07 -6.94 -1.78
C SER A 123 16.11 -7.58 -2.69
N PRO A 124 15.85 -8.75 -3.27
CA PRO A 124 16.72 -9.34 -4.29
C PRO A 124 16.62 -8.61 -5.64
N PHE A 125 15.62 -7.75 -5.82
CA PHE A 125 15.37 -7.04 -7.06
C PHE A 125 15.57 -5.53 -6.90
N ASP A 126 16.12 -4.90 -7.93
CA ASP A 126 16.18 -3.46 -8.11
C ASP A 126 15.25 -3.03 -9.26
N LEU A 127 15.14 -1.72 -9.49
CA LEU A 127 14.31 -1.15 -10.55
C LEU A 127 14.62 -1.67 -11.96
N TYR A 128 15.85 -2.07 -12.20
CA TYR A 128 16.34 -2.50 -13.50
C TYR A 128 16.35 -4.02 -13.68
N ASN A 129 16.03 -4.75 -12.62
CA ASN A 129 16.07 -6.21 -12.63
C ASN A 129 14.90 -6.77 -13.43
N LYS A 130 15.21 -7.45 -14.54
CA LYS A 130 14.20 -8.03 -15.44
C LYS A 130 13.39 -9.17 -14.78
N ASN A 131 13.91 -9.78 -13.73
CA ASN A 131 13.25 -10.89 -13.03
C ASN A 131 12.00 -10.44 -12.25
N VAL A 132 11.74 -9.12 -12.12
CA VAL A 132 10.45 -8.65 -11.55
C VAL A 132 9.25 -9.15 -12.36
N PHE A 133 9.44 -9.48 -13.64
CA PHE A 133 8.42 -10.06 -14.53
C PHE A 133 8.40 -11.60 -14.52
N ASP A 134 9.31 -12.22 -13.77
CA ASP A 134 9.33 -13.68 -13.62
C ASP A 134 8.04 -14.18 -12.97
N GLY A 135 7.52 -15.30 -13.48
CA GLY A 135 6.30 -15.92 -12.96
C GLY A 135 6.40 -16.26 -11.48
N MET A 136 7.58 -16.61 -10.98
CA MET A 136 7.82 -16.87 -9.56
C MET A 136 7.73 -15.59 -8.71
N ASN A 137 8.25 -14.47 -9.20
CA ASN A 137 8.09 -13.19 -8.51
C ASN A 137 6.61 -12.79 -8.45
N ILE A 138 5.88 -12.90 -9.55
CA ILE A 138 4.45 -12.63 -9.62
C ILE A 138 3.70 -13.55 -8.65
N TYR A 139 3.99 -14.85 -8.67
CA TYR A 139 3.37 -15.83 -7.78
C TYR A 139 3.63 -15.51 -6.29
N ASN A 140 4.88 -15.18 -5.93
CA ASN A 140 5.25 -14.83 -4.55
C ASN A 140 4.57 -13.54 -4.11
N THR A 141 4.46 -12.55 -5.00
CA THR A 141 3.73 -11.30 -4.73
C THR A 141 2.28 -11.58 -4.35
N TYR A 142 1.64 -12.50 -5.06
CA TYR A 142 0.28 -12.93 -4.75
C TYR A 142 0.14 -13.70 -3.45
N LYS A 143 1.02 -14.69 -3.27
CA LYS A 143 0.89 -15.64 -2.17
C LYS A 143 1.24 -15.01 -0.83
N THR A 144 2.31 -14.24 -0.78
CA THR A 144 2.92 -13.78 0.46
C THR A 144 3.07 -12.27 0.58
N GLY A 145 2.81 -11.50 -0.49
CA GLY A 145 3.13 -10.08 -0.56
C GLY A 145 4.63 -9.77 -0.62
N ALA A 146 5.48 -10.81 -0.73
CA ALA A 146 6.95 -10.69 -0.65
C ALA A 146 7.64 -10.47 -2.00
N GLY A 147 6.90 -10.57 -3.11
CA GLY A 147 7.44 -10.28 -4.43
C GLY A 147 7.69 -8.81 -4.68
N LYS A 148 8.32 -8.50 -5.80
CA LYS A 148 8.61 -7.13 -6.23
C LYS A 148 7.71 -6.71 -7.37
N TYR A 149 7.31 -5.44 -7.32
CA TYR A 149 6.46 -4.84 -8.33
C TYR A 149 7.26 -4.38 -9.54
N PRO A 150 6.70 -4.41 -10.74
CA PRO A 150 7.31 -3.86 -11.93
C PRO A 150 7.51 -2.34 -11.83
N TYR A 151 8.50 -1.82 -12.55
CA TYR A 151 8.91 -0.41 -12.51
C TYR A 151 7.81 0.59 -12.88
N HIS A 152 6.76 0.16 -13.58
CA HIS A 152 5.67 1.07 -13.99
C HIS A 152 4.95 1.74 -12.81
N ILE A 153 5.02 1.16 -11.59
CA ILE A 153 4.48 1.81 -10.38
C ILE A 153 5.20 3.11 -10.02
N PHE A 154 6.42 3.32 -10.54
CA PHE A 154 7.20 4.54 -10.35
C PHE A 154 7.00 5.56 -11.48
N SER A 155 6.15 5.26 -12.48
CA SER A 155 5.87 6.19 -13.57
C SER A 155 5.38 7.53 -13.04
N PRO A 156 5.90 8.65 -13.58
CA PRO A 156 5.38 9.98 -13.24
C PRO A 156 4.00 10.24 -13.83
N GLU A 157 3.56 9.42 -14.79
CA GLU A 157 2.25 9.52 -15.43
C GLU A 157 1.33 8.44 -14.82
N PRO A 158 0.46 8.82 -13.87
CA PRO A 158 -0.46 7.87 -13.27
C PRO A 158 -1.59 7.48 -14.23
N ALA A 159 -2.12 6.28 -14.07
CA ALA A 159 -3.23 5.77 -14.87
C ALA A 159 -4.57 6.42 -14.53
N TYR A 160 -4.67 7.09 -13.39
CA TYR A 160 -5.85 7.81 -12.90
C TYR A 160 -5.41 8.91 -11.93
N GLU A 161 -6.29 9.85 -11.64
CA GLU A 161 -6.05 10.89 -10.65
C GLU A 161 -6.37 10.38 -9.24
N PHE A 162 -5.71 10.96 -8.24
CA PHE A 162 -6.03 10.69 -6.84
C PHE A 162 -7.48 11.11 -6.55
N HIS A 163 -8.23 10.20 -5.93
CA HIS A 163 -9.58 10.46 -5.45
C HIS A 163 -9.64 10.18 -3.95
N GLU A 164 -10.14 11.15 -3.21
CA GLU A 164 -10.39 10.98 -1.79
C GLU A 164 -11.45 9.88 -1.58
N THR A 165 -11.13 8.90 -0.75
CA THR A 165 -12.09 7.85 -0.41
C THR A 165 -13.19 8.38 0.50
N GLN A 166 -14.35 7.75 0.47
CA GLN A 166 -15.46 8.13 1.35
C GLN A 166 -15.05 8.01 2.82
N SER A 167 -15.33 9.07 3.62
CA SER A 167 -15.12 9.01 5.06
C SER A 167 -16.06 8.00 5.72
N VAL A 168 -15.51 7.22 6.64
CA VAL A 168 -16.23 6.21 7.41
C VAL A 168 -16.26 6.50 8.91
N GLU A 169 -15.86 7.70 9.33
CA GLU A 169 -15.77 8.10 10.75
C GLU A 169 -17.08 7.90 11.52
N HIS A 170 -18.22 7.96 10.84
CA HIS A 170 -19.56 7.80 11.42
C HIS A 170 -20.11 6.36 11.29
N MET A 171 -19.36 5.44 10.70
CA MET A 171 -19.77 4.05 10.46
C MET A 171 -19.26 3.12 11.55
N THR A 172 -20.11 2.21 11.98
CA THR A 172 -19.68 1.08 12.82
C THR A 172 -19.06 -0.02 11.95
N ASN A 173 -18.31 -0.95 12.57
CA ASN A 173 -17.79 -2.13 11.85
C ASN A 173 -18.91 -2.94 11.18
N ARG A 174 -20.11 -2.96 11.77
CA ARG A 174 -21.29 -3.60 11.15
C ARG A 174 -21.76 -2.88 9.90
N ASP A 175 -21.78 -1.54 9.92
CA ASP A 175 -22.18 -0.73 8.77
C ASP A 175 -21.18 -0.93 7.62
N ILE A 176 -19.88 -0.91 7.93
CA ILE A 176 -18.81 -1.14 6.96
C ILE A 176 -18.91 -2.55 6.36
N MET A 177 -19.09 -3.56 7.20
CA MET A 177 -19.26 -4.95 6.75
C MET A 177 -20.44 -5.08 5.80
N ASN A 178 -21.58 -4.48 6.14
CA ASN A 178 -22.78 -4.53 5.31
C ASN A 178 -22.58 -3.78 3.98
N ASP A 179 -21.94 -2.60 4.00
CA ASP A 179 -21.63 -1.84 2.79
C ASP A 179 -20.71 -2.65 1.86
N TRP A 180 -19.70 -3.29 2.38
CA TRP A 180 -18.76 -4.09 1.59
C TRP A 180 -19.32 -5.42 1.08
N CYS A 181 -20.25 -6.04 1.81
CA CYS A 181 -20.95 -7.24 1.32
C CYS A 181 -21.91 -6.95 0.17
N ASN A 182 -22.33 -5.70 0.02
CA ASN A 182 -23.27 -5.29 -1.03
C ASN A 182 -22.58 -4.71 -2.29
N LYS A 183 -21.26 -4.57 -2.26
CA LYS A 183 -20.42 -4.12 -3.39
C LYS A 183 -19.75 -5.29 -4.11
#